data_c6c58b58f71527c2eb55ca93cb7a517e
#
_entry.id   c6c58b58f71527c2eb55ca93cb7a517e
#
_cell.length_a   1.000
_cell.length_b   1.000
_cell.length_c   1.000
_cell.angle_alpha   90.00
_cell.angle_beta   90.00
_cell.angle_gamma   90.00
#
_symmetry.space_group_name_H-M   'P 1'
#
loop_
_entity.id
_entity.type
_entity.pdbx_description
1 polymer ?
#
loop_
_entity_poly.entity_id
_entity_poly.type
_entity_poly.pdbx_seq_one_letter_code
_entity_poly.pdbx_strand_id
1 'polypeptide(L)'
;MRNTATGYVVRKLADAPSVPCPCGVSTRPLTSADGAPLSLHVTAITDSARHYHRETTEVYYILEGTGKIELNGAWHDLEPGTTVWIEPGTRHRVVSAAGLKTIVVALPAFDAADEWFD
;
A
#
# COMPACT_ATOMS: atom_id res chain seq x y z
N MET A 1 18.95 -3.61 5.41
CA MET A 1 19.06 -2.25 5.95
C MET A 1 19.84 -1.38 5.00
N ARG A 2 19.46 -0.13 4.85
CA ARG A 2 20.11 0.80 3.94
C ARG A 2 21.55 1.08 4.37
N ASN A 3 22.47 1.06 3.40
CA ASN A 3 23.80 1.61 3.59
C ASN A 3 23.77 3.09 3.20
N THR A 4 23.74 3.99 4.20
CA THR A 4 23.63 5.44 3.99
C THR A 4 24.83 6.02 3.22
N ALA A 5 25.98 5.36 3.24
CA ALA A 5 27.16 5.83 2.52
C ALA A 5 27.01 5.74 1.00
N THR A 6 26.13 4.89 0.49
CA THR A 6 25.90 4.74 -0.94
C THR A 6 24.85 5.69 -1.51
N GLY A 7 23.96 6.17 -0.68
CA GLY A 7 22.88 7.07 -1.09
C GLY A 7 21.71 6.38 -1.81
N TYR A 8 21.68 5.05 -1.86
CA TYR A 8 20.61 4.33 -2.55
C TYR A 8 20.37 2.94 -1.95
N VAL A 9 19.22 2.37 -2.31
CA VAL A 9 18.85 0.97 -2.06
C VAL A 9 18.38 0.36 -3.37
N VAL A 10 18.89 -0.85 -3.67
CA VAL A 10 18.40 -1.67 -4.78
C VAL A 10 17.96 -3.00 -4.17
N ARG A 11 16.69 -3.36 -4.35
CA ARG A 11 16.14 -4.59 -3.81
C ARG A 11 15.17 -5.20 -4.80
N LYS A 12 15.34 -6.48 -5.08
CA LYS A 12 14.41 -7.23 -5.93
C LYS A 12 13.19 -7.63 -5.10
N LEU A 13 12.03 -7.63 -5.72
CA LEU A 13 10.78 -8.03 -5.06
C LEU A 13 10.89 -9.46 -4.48
N ALA A 14 11.56 -10.37 -5.20
CA ALA A 14 11.74 -11.75 -4.75
C ALA A 14 12.53 -11.88 -3.44
N ASP A 15 13.34 -10.87 -3.11
CA ASP A 15 14.20 -10.85 -1.92
C ASP A 15 13.57 -10.03 -0.79
N ALA A 16 12.42 -9.39 -1.03
CA ALA A 16 11.77 -8.55 -0.05
C ALA A 16 10.91 -9.38 0.91
N PRO A 17 10.78 -8.96 2.17
CA PRO A 17 9.92 -9.67 3.13
C PRO A 17 8.44 -9.50 2.78
N SER A 18 7.67 -10.58 2.95
CA SER A 18 6.22 -10.55 2.85
C SER A 18 5.60 -10.75 4.22
N VAL A 19 4.59 -9.97 4.53
CA VAL A 19 3.87 -10.05 5.80
C VAL A 19 2.37 -10.04 5.54
N PRO A 20 1.56 -10.72 6.38
CA PRO A 20 0.11 -10.54 6.32
C PRO A 20 -0.25 -9.13 6.79
N CYS A 21 -1.30 -8.56 6.19
CA CYS A 21 -1.86 -7.28 6.61
C CYS A 21 -3.38 -7.41 6.64
N PRO A 22 -4.12 -6.42 7.21
CA PRO A 22 -5.59 -6.42 7.13
C PRO A 22 -6.12 -6.38 5.70
N CYS A 23 -5.27 -6.04 4.74
CA CYS A 23 -5.56 -5.96 3.31
C CYS A 23 -5.33 -7.26 2.56
N GLY A 24 -4.49 -8.19 3.09
CA GLY A 24 -4.07 -9.41 2.41
C GLY A 24 -2.62 -9.75 2.70
N VAL A 25 -1.78 -9.82 1.67
CA VAL A 25 -0.34 -10.08 1.82
C VAL A 25 0.44 -8.90 1.22
N SER A 26 1.32 -8.32 2.02
CA SER A 26 2.15 -7.17 1.65
C SER A 26 3.60 -7.61 1.52
N THR A 27 4.18 -7.44 0.33
CA THR A 27 5.61 -7.61 0.08
C THR A 27 6.27 -6.23 0.09
N ARG A 28 7.34 -6.07 0.86
CA ARG A 28 7.84 -4.75 1.27
C ARG A 28 9.29 -4.50 0.84
N PRO A 29 9.53 -4.13 -0.43
CA PRO A 29 10.89 -3.87 -0.93
C PRO A 29 11.52 -2.58 -0.39
N LEU A 30 10.73 -1.62 0.09
CA LEU A 30 11.23 -0.39 0.66
C LEU A 30 10.39 0.01 1.87
N THR A 31 11.03 0.15 3.03
CA THR A 31 10.38 0.46 4.31
C THR A 31 11.12 1.56 5.07
N SER A 32 10.53 1.99 6.19
CA SER A 32 11.17 2.95 7.09
C SER A 32 12.51 2.41 7.66
N ALA A 33 12.67 1.11 7.76
CA ALA A 33 13.92 0.49 8.23
C ALA A 33 15.10 0.78 7.29
N ASP A 34 14.83 1.12 6.03
CA ASP A 34 15.85 1.52 5.06
C ASP A 34 16.27 2.99 5.22
N GLY A 35 15.61 3.73 6.10
CA GLY A 35 15.85 5.17 6.27
C GLY A 35 15.26 6.03 5.18
N ALA A 36 14.40 5.48 4.33
CA ALA A 36 13.71 6.22 3.28
C ALA A 36 12.54 7.03 3.85
N PRO A 37 12.26 8.22 3.29
CA PRO A 37 11.12 9.04 3.73
C PRO A 37 9.77 8.47 3.25
N LEU A 38 9.79 7.52 2.34
CA LEU A 38 8.61 6.85 1.81
C LEU A 38 8.81 5.35 1.80
N SER A 39 7.71 4.60 1.72
CA SER A 39 7.76 3.16 1.56
C SER A 39 7.10 2.75 0.25
N LEU A 40 7.50 1.56 -0.26
CA LEU A 40 6.85 0.93 -1.40
C LEU A 40 6.56 -0.52 -1.05
N HIS A 41 5.28 -0.86 -1.06
CA HIS A 41 4.80 -2.22 -0.86
C HIS A 41 4.13 -2.70 -2.15
N VAL A 42 4.22 -4.00 -2.42
CA VAL A 42 3.38 -4.66 -3.42
C VAL A 42 2.42 -5.55 -2.65
N THR A 43 1.14 -5.26 -2.74
CA THR A 43 0.12 -5.89 -1.91
C THR A 43 -0.87 -6.66 -2.76
N ALA A 44 -1.08 -7.92 -2.40
CA ALA A 44 -2.12 -8.78 -2.96
C ALA A 44 -3.35 -8.66 -2.06
N ILE A 45 -4.48 -8.24 -2.62
CA ILE A 45 -5.71 -7.93 -1.87
C ILE A 45 -6.88 -8.73 -2.42
N THR A 46 -7.67 -9.33 -1.52
CA THR A 46 -9.00 -9.87 -1.84
C THR A 46 -10.09 -9.03 -1.20
N ASP A 47 -9.96 -8.73 0.09
CA ASP A 47 -10.90 -7.89 0.82
C ASP A 47 -10.14 -7.22 1.97
N SER A 48 -10.03 -5.91 1.91
CA SER A 48 -9.36 -5.16 2.97
C SER A 48 -10.37 -4.58 3.96
N ALA A 49 -9.96 -4.47 5.24
CA ALA A 49 -10.74 -3.77 6.23
C ALA A 49 -10.78 -2.26 5.91
N ARG A 50 -11.93 -1.63 6.15
CA ARG A 50 -12.06 -0.18 6.00
C ARG A 50 -11.22 0.52 7.05
N HIS A 51 -10.29 1.37 6.61
CA HIS A 51 -9.35 2.06 7.48
C HIS A 51 -8.93 3.41 6.90
N TYR A 52 -8.15 4.15 7.69
CA TYR A 52 -7.58 5.43 7.28
C TYR A 52 -6.27 5.69 8.01
N HIS A 53 -5.51 6.64 7.51
CA HIS A 53 -4.27 7.12 8.11
C HIS A 53 -4.43 8.59 8.46
N ARG A 54 -3.80 9.04 9.54
CA ARG A 54 -3.86 10.45 9.98
C ARG A 54 -2.71 11.27 9.44
N GLU A 55 -1.55 10.65 9.27
CA GLU A 55 -0.33 11.33 8.84
C GLU A 55 0.07 10.97 7.41
N THR A 56 -0.29 9.79 6.95
CA THR A 56 0.22 9.20 5.72
C THR A 56 -0.67 9.49 4.53
N THR A 57 -0.05 9.94 3.44
CA THR A 57 -0.62 9.94 2.10
C THR A 57 -0.22 8.66 1.40
N GLU A 58 -1.15 8.04 0.68
CA GLU A 58 -0.88 6.83 -0.10
C GLU A 58 -1.18 7.02 -1.57
N VAL A 59 -0.44 6.32 -2.42
CA VAL A 59 -0.76 6.16 -3.83
C VAL A 59 -0.83 4.68 -4.15
N TYR A 60 -1.96 4.25 -4.74
CA TYR A 60 -2.12 2.91 -5.26
C TYR A 60 -1.95 2.94 -6.77
N TYR A 61 -1.25 1.96 -7.31
CA TYR A 61 -1.18 1.70 -8.74
C TYR A 61 -1.46 0.23 -8.99
N ILE A 62 -2.55 -0.07 -9.68
CA ILE A 62 -3.02 -1.45 -9.87
C ILE A 62 -2.16 -2.14 -10.93
N LEU A 63 -1.52 -3.24 -10.55
CA LEU A 63 -0.66 -4.03 -11.43
C LEU A 63 -1.43 -5.13 -12.17
N GLU A 64 -2.27 -5.87 -11.42
CA GLU A 64 -2.98 -7.04 -11.92
C GLU A 64 -4.34 -7.14 -11.26
N GLY A 65 -5.28 -7.76 -11.96
CA GLY A 65 -6.60 -8.04 -11.44
C GLY A 65 -7.54 -6.86 -11.50
N THR A 66 -8.77 -7.10 -11.07
CA THR A 66 -9.84 -6.09 -11.05
C THR A 66 -10.54 -6.11 -9.70
N GLY A 67 -11.19 -5.03 -9.36
CA GLY A 67 -11.93 -4.91 -8.11
C GLY A 67 -12.58 -3.55 -8.00
N LYS A 68 -12.87 -3.18 -6.76
CA LYS A 68 -13.47 -1.88 -6.42
C LYS A 68 -12.79 -1.31 -5.19
N ILE A 69 -12.72 0.00 -5.12
CA ILE A 69 -12.29 0.73 -3.93
C ILE A 69 -13.40 1.66 -3.46
N GLU A 70 -13.66 1.63 -2.16
CA GLU A 70 -14.49 2.61 -1.49
C GLU A 70 -13.61 3.71 -0.93
N LEU A 71 -13.95 4.96 -1.26
CA LEU A 71 -13.27 6.17 -0.77
C LEU A 71 -14.33 7.07 -0.15
N ASN A 72 -14.34 7.16 1.19
CA ASN A 72 -15.33 7.94 1.94
C ASN A 72 -16.78 7.63 1.53
N GLY A 73 -17.08 6.36 1.29
CA GLY A 73 -18.42 5.90 0.91
C GLY A 73 -18.71 5.86 -0.59
N ALA A 74 -17.84 6.40 -1.43
CA ALA A 74 -18.00 6.34 -2.88
C ALA A 74 -17.20 5.18 -3.47
N TRP A 75 -17.82 4.35 -4.29
CA TRP A 75 -17.18 3.20 -4.92
C TRP A 75 -16.67 3.53 -6.31
N HIS A 76 -15.47 3.04 -6.61
CA HIS A 76 -14.80 3.21 -7.90
C HIS A 76 -14.24 1.88 -8.39
N ASP A 77 -14.29 1.66 -9.69
CA ASP A 77 -13.73 0.46 -10.30
C ASP A 77 -12.21 0.52 -10.35
N LEU A 78 -11.57 -0.63 -10.15
CA LEU A 78 -10.12 -0.81 -10.25
C LEU A 78 -9.79 -1.81 -11.35
N GLU A 79 -8.84 -1.44 -12.21
CA GLU A 79 -8.27 -2.28 -13.25
C GLU A 79 -6.78 -1.98 -13.39
N PRO A 80 -5.99 -2.82 -14.08
CA PRO A 80 -4.57 -2.53 -14.26
C PRO A 80 -4.33 -1.15 -14.85
N GLY A 81 -3.39 -0.39 -14.26
CA GLY A 81 -3.09 0.98 -14.64
C GLY A 81 -3.89 2.05 -13.91
N THR A 82 -4.89 1.68 -13.10
CA THR A 82 -5.62 2.65 -12.28
C THR A 82 -4.70 3.20 -11.19
N THR A 83 -4.69 4.52 -11.05
CA THR A 83 -3.97 5.23 -10.00
C THR A 83 -4.96 5.85 -9.03
N VAL A 84 -4.73 5.65 -7.73
CA VAL A 84 -5.55 6.25 -6.67
C VAL A 84 -4.63 7.01 -5.72
N TRP A 85 -4.92 8.30 -5.52
CA TRP A 85 -4.25 9.11 -4.51
C TRP A 85 -5.18 9.23 -3.30
N ILE A 86 -4.67 8.85 -2.11
CA ILE A 86 -5.46 8.79 -0.88
C ILE A 86 -4.82 9.73 0.13
N GLU A 87 -5.50 10.84 0.43
CA GLU A 87 -5.05 11.82 1.42
C GLU A 87 -5.30 11.31 2.85
N PRO A 88 -4.55 11.84 3.83
CA PRO A 88 -4.82 11.53 5.24
C PRO A 88 -6.29 11.79 5.60
N GLY A 89 -6.85 10.91 6.41
CA GLY A 89 -8.25 10.98 6.85
C GLY A 89 -9.26 10.33 5.91
N THR A 90 -8.86 9.99 4.69
CA THR A 90 -9.76 9.33 3.73
C THR A 90 -9.95 7.87 4.12
N ARG A 91 -11.19 7.49 4.46
CA ARG A 91 -11.56 6.10 4.75
C ARG A 91 -11.59 5.33 3.45
N HIS A 92 -10.93 4.18 3.44
CA HIS A 92 -10.82 3.38 2.22
C HIS A 92 -10.81 1.89 2.50
N ARG A 93 -11.31 1.12 1.53
CA ARG A 93 -11.22 -0.34 1.49
C ARG A 93 -11.25 -0.81 0.05
N VAL A 94 -10.58 -1.92 -0.20
CA VAL A 94 -10.54 -2.57 -1.51
C VAL A 94 -11.22 -3.92 -1.42
N VAL A 95 -12.04 -4.23 -2.41
CA VAL A 95 -12.69 -5.54 -2.57
C VAL A 95 -12.40 -6.08 -3.96
N SER A 96 -11.94 -7.33 -4.03
CA SER A 96 -11.67 -8.01 -5.29
C SER A 96 -12.01 -9.48 -5.17
N ALA A 97 -13.03 -9.96 -5.87
CA ALA A 97 -13.48 -11.34 -5.80
C ALA A 97 -12.40 -12.35 -6.20
N ALA A 98 -11.63 -12.04 -7.24
CA ALA A 98 -10.57 -12.92 -7.74
C ALA A 98 -9.18 -12.54 -7.22
N GLY A 99 -9.07 -11.46 -6.48
CA GLY A 99 -7.80 -10.91 -6.03
C GLY A 99 -7.20 -9.92 -7.03
N LEU A 100 -6.55 -8.89 -6.50
CA LEU A 100 -5.78 -7.93 -7.29
C LEU A 100 -4.43 -7.68 -6.63
N LYS A 101 -3.51 -7.13 -7.39
CA LYS A 101 -2.19 -6.75 -6.90
C LYS A 101 -1.96 -5.28 -7.21
N THR A 102 -1.54 -4.55 -6.18
CA THR A 102 -1.30 -3.11 -6.29
C THR A 102 0.06 -2.74 -5.71
N ILE A 103 0.70 -1.74 -6.34
CA ILE A 103 1.78 -1.01 -5.68
C ILE A 103 1.14 -0.03 -4.72
N VAL A 104 1.67 0.07 -3.50
CA VAL A 104 1.27 1.07 -2.51
C VAL A 104 2.51 1.88 -2.13
N VAL A 105 2.49 3.16 -2.47
CA VAL A 105 3.53 4.12 -2.03
C VAL A 105 2.94 4.92 -0.89
N ALA A 106 3.65 4.98 0.22
CA ALA A 106 3.23 5.73 1.41
C ALA A 106 4.26 6.81 1.77
N LEU A 107 3.80 8.02 2.03
CA LEU A 107 4.62 9.15 2.46
C LEU A 107 3.93 9.86 3.64
N PRO A 108 4.57 9.95 4.82
CA PRO A 108 5.80 9.25 5.21
C PRO A 108 5.70 7.75 5.08
N ALA A 109 6.84 7.05 5.19
CA ALA A 109 6.87 5.59 5.08
C ALA A 109 5.84 4.94 6.01
N PHE A 110 5.21 3.87 5.55
CA PHE A 110 4.15 3.18 6.28
C PHE A 110 4.56 2.91 7.72
N ASP A 111 3.65 3.25 8.63
CA ASP A 111 3.75 3.01 10.07
C ASP A 111 2.44 2.39 10.54
N ALA A 112 2.52 1.17 11.05
CA ALA A 112 1.33 0.45 11.54
C ALA A 112 0.64 1.19 12.69
N ALA A 113 1.35 2.03 13.44
CA ALA A 113 0.77 2.85 14.50
C ALA A 113 -0.13 3.98 13.96
N ASP A 114 -0.02 4.31 12.67
CA ASP A 114 -0.86 5.31 11.99
C ASP A 114 -1.94 4.64 11.12
N GLU A 115 -2.41 3.48 11.51
CA GLU A 115 -3.51 2.78 10.84
C GLU A 115 -4.70 2.74 11.79
N TRP A 116 -5.81 3.35 11.38
CA TRP A 116 -6.98 3.57 12.22
C TRP A 116 -8.22 2.93 11.61
N PHE A 117 -9.07 2.41 12.47
CA PHE A 117 -10.33 1.77 12.08
C PHE A 117 -11.46 2.50 12.82
N ASP A 118 -12.56 2.72 12.13
CA ASP A 118 -13.77 3.29 12.76
C ASP A 118 -14.57 2.22 13.53
#